data_7a89687097f1b9aaae30aa01f5b875dc
#
_entry.id   7a89687097f1b9aaae30aa01f5b875dc
#
_cell.length_a   1.000
_cell.length_b   1.000
_cell.length_c   1.000
_cell.angle_alpha   90.00
_cell.angle_beta   90.00
_cell.angle_gamma   90.00
#
_symmetry.space_group_name_H-M   'P 1'
#
loop_
_entity.id
_entity.type
_entity.pdbx_description
1 polymer ?
#
loop_
_entity_poly.entity_id
_entity_poly.type
_entity_poly.pdbx_seq_one_letter_code
_entity_poly.pdbx_strand_id
1 'polypeptide(L)'
;MALNVKSIFYTTVGLEPLLLARASTSHPSRVINIASMAAISTTDVTTTESGGLSAPGNGTYSYGPSKAACVHLSRIQAAKLAPLHINVNVICPGVFPSRMTRFGLNEAMDTLVRGQPGGRIGTPEDFAGLVLFLSGRGGAHMVGTVQEVDGGSTRTGFRTVARRGEGQAKL
;
A
#
# COMPACT_ATOMS: atom_id res chain seq x y z
N MET A 1 -6.24 8.55 13.16
CA MET A 1 -5.76 9.66 12.27
C MET A 1 -4.36 10.15 12.63
N ALA A 2 -4.00 10.29 13.90
CA ALA A 2 -2.69 10.85 14.30
C ALA A 2 -1.50 10.11 13.67
N LEU A 3 -1.44 8.79 13.82
CA LEU A 3 -0.32 7.99 13.31
C LEU A 3 -0.29 7.92 11.77
N ASN A 4 -1.41 7.62 11.12
CA ASN A 4 -1.44 7.33 9.68
C ASN A 4 -1.55 8.57 8.78
N VAL A 5 -1.84 9.74 9.33
CA VAL A 5 -2.06 10.97 8.54
C VAL A 5 -1.15 12.09 9.03
N LYS A 6 -1.26 12.49 10.31
CA LYS A 6 -0.46 13.60 10.82
C LYS A 6 1.04 13.30 10.76
N SER A 7 1.46 12.05 11.04
CA SER A 7 2.89 11.69 11.03
C SER A 7 3.52 11.93 9.67
N ILE A 8 2.89 11.48 8.58
CA ILE A 8 3.45 11.65 7.24
C ILE A 8 3.56 13.13 6.84
N PHE A 9 2.58 13.96 7.25
CA PHE A 9 2.65 15.39 7.01
C PHE A 9 3.83 16.02 7.76
N TYR A 10 3.87 15.86 9.08
CA TYR A 10 4.91 16.50 9.91
C TYR A 10 6.31 15.94 9.64
N THR A 11 6.44 14.65 9.33
CA THR A 11 7.73 14.07 8.94
C THR A 11 8.23 14.69 7.63
N THR A 12 7.35 14.83 6.63
CA THR A 12 7.74 15.46 5.36
C THR A 12 8.15 16.92 5.56
N VAL A 13 7.38 17.69 6.34
CA VAL A 13 7.70 19.09 6.66
C VAL A 13 9.01 19.19 7.44
N GLY A 14 9.20 18.36 8.46
CA GLY A 14 10.43 18.37 9.27
C GLY A 14 11.68 17.97 8.49
N LEU A 15 11.53 17.15 7.43
CA LEU A 15 12.63 16.72 6.58
C LEU A 15 12.80 17.59 5.31
N GLU A 16 11.94 18.56 5.07
CA GLU A 16 11.96 19.41 3.87
C GLU A 16 13.35 20.02 3.60
N PRO A 17 14.07 20.60 4.59
CA PRO A 17 15.40 21.15 4.34
C PRO A 17 16.40 20.11 3.81
N LEU A 18 16.32 18.87 4.28
CA LEU A 18 17.16 17.77 3.81
C LEU A 18 16.75 17.30 2.43
N LEU A 19 15.45 17.24 2.16
CA LEU A 19 14.91 16.87 0.85
C LEU A 19 15.31 17.90 -0.22
N LEU A 20 15.37 19.18 0.13
CA LEU A 20 15.75 20.26 -0.76
C LEU A 20 17.26 20.33 -1.02
N ALA A 21 18.10 19.87 -0.09
CA ALA A 21 19.53 20.11 -0.08
C ALA A 21 20.25 19.72 -1.38
N ARG A 22 19.75 18.68 -2.09
CA ARG A 22 20.32 18.19 -3.37
C ARG A 22 19.26 17.90 -4.43
N ALA A 23 18.02 18.31 -4.22
CA ALA A 23 16.95 18.11 -5.19
C ALA A 23 17.22 18.89 -6.48
N SER A 24 17.04 18.23 -7.62
CA SER A 24 17.18 18.85 -8.94
C SER A 24 16.30 18.12 -9.95
N THR A 25 16.11 18.70 -11.12
CA THR A 25 15.34 18.08 -12.22
C THR A 25 15.89 16.70 -12.60
N SER A 26 17.21 16.52 -12.61
CA SER A 26 17.85 15.24 -12.96
C SER A 26 17.92 14.25 -11.80
N HIS A 27 17.88 14.75 -10.55
CA HIS A 27 17.99 13.97 -9.33
C HIS A 27 16.96 14.45 -8.30
N PRO A 28 15.66 14.26 -8.53
CA PRO A 28 14.64 14.69 -7.59
C PRO A 28 14.71 13.85 -6.31
N SER A 29 14.46 14.48 -5.17
CA SER A 29 14.30 13.81 -3.88
C SER A 29 13.03 12.96 -3.85
N ARG A 30 13.00 11.94 -3.00
CA ARG A 30 11.90 10.95 -2.94
C ARG A 30 11.25 10.92 -1.56
N VAL A 31 9.94 10.97 -1.56
CA VAL A 31 9.09 10.63 -0.42
C VAL A 31 8.20 9.47 -0.85
N ILE A 32 8.26 8.36 -0.15
CA ILE A 32 7.44 7.18 -0.40
C ILE A 32 6.58 6.94 0.83
N ASN A 33 5.29 7.23 0.74
CA ASN A 33 4.35 7.00 1.81
C ASN A 33 3.72 5.61 1.69
N ILE A 34 3.59 4.91 2.82
CA ILE A 34 3.03 3.56 2.86
C ILE A 34 1.57 3.64 3.33
N ALA A 35 0.65 3.43 2.40
CA ALA A 35 -0.76 3.33 2.69
C ALA A 35 -1.18 1.86 2.94
N SER A 36 -2.15 1.36 2.22
CA SER A 36 -2.65 -0.03 2.25
C SER A 36 -3.66 -0.21 1.11
N MET A 37 -3.88 -1.44 0.66
CA MET A 37 -5.04 -1.79 -0.16
C MET A 37 -6.37 -1.37 0.49
N ALA A 38 -6.44 -1.32 1.81
CA ALA A 38 -7.60 -0.83 2.55
C ALA A 38 -7.95 0.66 2.28
N ALA A 39 -7.04 1.41 1.65
CA ALA A 39 -7.34 2.77 1.17
C ALA A 39 -8.24 2.77 -0.07
N ILE A 40 -8.31 1.66 -0.78
CA ILE A 40 -8.95 1.52 -2.10
C ILE A 40 -10.13 0.56 -2.00
N SER A 41 -9.96 -0.55 -1.27
CA SER A 41 -11.00 -1.55 -1.05
C SER A 41 -12.07 -1.02 -0.09
N THR A 42 -13.32 -1.38 -0.37
CA THR A 42 -14.45 -1.15 0.55
C THR A 42 -14.62 -2.27 1.57
N THR A 43 -13.88 -3.37 1.43
CA THR A 43 -13.92 -4.48 2.39
C THR A 43 -13.08 -4.14 3.61
N ASP A 44 -13.65 -4.27 4.80
CA ASP A 44 -12.89 -4.15 6.03
C ASP A 44 -12.01 -5.39 6.23
N VAL A 45 -10.75 -5.27 5.85
CA VAL A 45 -9.75 -6.34 5.97
C VAL A 45 -9.27 -6.55 7.42
N THR A 46 -9.76 -5.76 8.35
CA THR A 46 -9.35 -5.86 9.76
C THR A 46 -10.31 -6.69 10.61
N THR A 47 -11.50 -7.05 10.08
CA THR A 47 -12.48 -7.88 10.78
C THR A 47 -12.29 -9.37 10.51
N THR A 48 -12.72 -10.21 11.46
CA THR A 48 -12.69 -11.68 11.32
C THR A 48 -13.81 -12.23 10.44
N GLU A 49 -14.93 -11.51 10.30
CA GLU A 49 -16.08 -11.95 9.49
C GLU A 49 -15.74 -12.06 8.00
N SER A 50 -14.76 -11.31 7.53
CA SER A 50 -14.26 -11.36 6.15
C SER A 50 -12.97 -12.16 5.97
N GLY A 51 -12.60 -13.02 6.94
CA GLY A 51 -11.28 -13.66 6.93
C GLY A 51 -10.16 -12.65 7.22
N GLY A 52 -10.44 -11.68 8.09
CA GLY A 52 -9.59 -10.53 8.34
C GLY A 52 -8.27 -10.86 9.01
N LEU A 53 -7.37 -9.89 8.95
CA LEU A 53 -5.98 -10.01 9.43
C LEU A 53 -5.84 -9.81 10.94
N SER A 54 -6.89 -9.35 11.62
CA SER A 54 -6.89 -9.05 13.06
C SER A 54 -7.64 -10.11 13.86
N ALA A 55 -7.25 -10.28 15.12
CA ALA A 55 -7.98 -11.11 16.08
C ALA A 55 -9.42 -10.58 16.27
N PRO A 56 -10.37 -11.46 16.67
CA PRO A 56 -11.75 -11.06 16.95
C PRO A 56 -11.84 -9.84 17.88
N GLY A 57 -12.69 -8.89 17.55
CA GLY A 57 -12.89 -7.66 18.33
C GLY A 57 -11.88 -6.54 18.07
N ASN A 58 -10.85 -6.78 17.25
CA ASN A 58 -9.83 -5.78 16.90
C ASN A 58 -10.07 -5.09 15.54
N GLY A 59 -11.18 -5.37 14.88
CA GLY A 59 -11.58 -4.67 13.65
C GLY A 59 -11.85 -3.19 13.91
N THR A 60 -11.53 -2.32 12.95
CA THR A 60 -11.71 -0.89 13.11
C THR A 60 -12.11 -0.21 11.80
N TYR A 61 -13.23 0.51 11.85
CA TYR A 61 -13.66 1.39 10.75
C TYR A 61 -12.69 2.55 10.46
N SER A 62 -11.74 2.83 11.36
CA SER A 62 -10.83 3.96 11.21
C SER A 62 -9.61 3.64 10.31
N TYR A 63 -9.26 2.37 10.13
CA TYR A 63 -8.05 1.99 9.38
C TYR A 63 -8.15 2.35 7.89
N GLY A 64 -9.14 1.82 7.19
CA GLY A 64 -9.36 2.10 5.76
C GLY A 64 -9.45 3.61 5.47
N PRO A 65 -10.37 4.35 6.12
CA PRO A 65 -10.45 5.81 5.96
C PRO A 65 -9.14 6.54 6.27
N SER A 66 -8.35 6.10 7.27
CA SER A 66 -7.06 6.72 7.56
C SER A 66 -6.03 6.48 6.46
N LYS A 67 -6.06 5.30 5.82
CA LYS A 67 -5.19 4.97 4.69
C LYS A 67 -5.62 5.66 3.39
N ALA A 68 -6.92 5.84 3.18
CA ALA A 68 -7.44 6.69 2.10
C ALA A 68 -7.03 8.16 2.28
N ALA A 69 -7.09 8.68 3.50
CA ALA A 69 -6.60 10.02 3.82
C ALA A 69 -5.08 10.13 3.60
N CYS A 70 -4.30 9.10 3.91
CA CYS A 70 -2.87 9.04 3.60
C CYS A 70 -2.62 9.18 2.09
N VAL A 71 -3.35 8.43 1.26
CA VAL A 71 -3.25 8.52 -0.21
C VAL A 71 -3.57 9.93 -0.70
N HIS A 72 -4.67 10.51 -0.24
CA HIS A 72 -5.08 11.85 -0.68
C HIS A 72 -4.09 12.93 -0.24
N LEU A 73 -3.64 12.90 1.01
CA LEU A 73 -2.62 13.81 1.53
C LEU A 73 -1.32 13.73 0.73
N SER A 74 -0.89 12.52 0.39
CA SER A 74 0.32 12.31 -0.42
C SER A 74 0.21 12.92 -1.82
N ARG A 75 -0.97 12.86 -2.43
CA ARG A 75 -1.23 13.54 -3.72
C ARG A 75 -1.17 15.07 -3.60
N ILE A 76 -1.69 15.63 -2.49
CA ILE A 76 -1.57 17.06 -2.20
C ILE A 76 -0.09 17.43 -2.03
N GLN A 77 0.66 16.66 -1.24
CA GLN A 77 2.10 16.86 -1.07
C GLN A 77 2.85 16.76 -2.41
N ALA A 78 2.53 15.78 -3.25
CA ALA A 78 3.12 15.64 -4.57
C ALA A 78 2.93 16.89 -5.43
N ALA A 79 1.70 17.40 -5.50
CA ALA A 79 1.39 18.61 -6.28
C ALA A 79 2.14 19.85 -5.75
N LYS A 80 2.30 19.97 -4.43
CA LYS A 80 2.97 21.10 -3.78
C LYS A 80 4.49 21.03 -3.86
N LEU A 81 5.07 19.81 -3.77
CA LEU A 81 6.51 19.61 -3.67
C LEU A 81 7.20 19.31 -5.01
N ALA A 82 6.45 18.89 -6.03
CA ALA A 82 7.01 18.61 -7.36
C ALA A 82 7.77 19.81 -7.98
N PRO A 83 7.27 21.07 -7.89
CA PRO A 83 8.03 22.23 -8.35
C PRO A 83 9.37 22.42 -7.63
N LEU A 84 9.53 21.84 -6.45
CA LEU A 84 10.75 21.85 -5.65
C LEU A 84 11.63 20.61 -5.91
N HIS A 85 11.33 19.84 -6.95
CA HIS A 85 12.01 18.60 -7.29
C HIS A 85 11.95 17.54 -6.18
N ILE A 86 10.85 17.48 -5.42
CA ILE A 86 10.58 16.44 -4.44
C ILE A 86 9.39 15.61 -4.95
N ASN A 87 9.65 14.38 -5.33
CA ASN A 87 8.64 13.45 -5.82
C ASN A 87 8.01 12.69 -4.64
N VAL A 88 6.72 12.84 -4.46
CA VAL A 88 5.95 12.09 -3.45
C VAL A 88 5.12 11.02 -4.14
N ASN A 89 5.27 9.76 -3.72
CA ASN A 89 4.50 8.63 -4.24
C ASN A 89 3.96 7.77 -3.09
N VAL A 90 3.01 6.91 -3.40
CA VAL A 90 2.34 6.06 -2.41
C VAL A 90 2.43 4.61 -2.83
N ILE A 91 2.72 3.73 -1.88
CA ILE A 91 2.56 2.28 -2.04
C ILE A 91 1.34 1.85 -1.23
N CYS A 92 0.46 1.07 -1.85
CA CYS A 92 -0.70 0.42 -1.24
C CYS A 92 -0.45 -1.10 -1.20
N PRO A 93 0.20 -1.62 -0.15
CA PRO A 93 0.42 -3.05 -0.02
C PRO A 93 -0.88 -3.80 0.23
N GLY A 94 -0.97 -5.02 -0.31
CA GLY A 94 -1.93 -6.03 0.08
C GLY A 94 -1.50 -6.78 1.34
N VAL A 95 -1.67 -8.10 1.32
CA VAL A 95 -1.27 -8.97 2.43
C VAL A 95 0.21 -9.32 2.33
N PHE A 96 0.97 -8.87 3.33
CA PHE A 96 2.39 -9.17 3.51
C PHE A 96 2.66 -9.66 4.93
N PRO A 97 3.67 -10.51 5.16
CA PRO A 97 4.07 -10.90 6.50
C PRO A 97 4.51 -9.69 7.33
N SER A 98 3.87 -9.49 8.46
CA SER A 98 4.18 -8.42 9.41
C SER A 98 3.64 -8.75 10.80
N ARG A 99 4.01 -7.94 11.79
CA ARG A 99 3.41 -8.08 13.13
C ARG A 99 1.90 -7.88 13.12
N MET A 100 1.38 -6.98 12.27
CA MET A 100 -0.04 -6.70 12.15
C MET A 100 -0.82 -7.85 11.50
N THR A 101 -0.21 -8.53 10.52
CA THR A 101 -0.87 -9.61 9.77
C THR A 101 -0.65 -10.99 10.38
N ARG A 102 0.20 -11.11 11.40
CA ARG A 102 0.62 -12.39 12.01
C ARG A 102 -0.55 -13.26 12.46
N PHE A 103 -1.59 -12.68 13.06
CA PHE A 103 -2.76 -13.44 13.49
C PHE A 103 -3.46 -14.09 12.29
N GLY A 104 -3.84 -13.30 11.29
CA GLY A 104 -4.53 -13.82 10.10
C GLY A 104 -3.68 -14.83 9.31
N LEU A 105 -2.35 -14.62 9.25
CA LEU A 105 -1.45 -15.58 8.60
C LEU A 105 -1.39 -16.92 9.32
N ASN A 106 -1.46 -16.93 10.65
CA ASN A 106 -1.47 -18.16 11.43
C ASN A 106 -2.82 -18.91 11.34
N GLU A 107 -3.94 -18.18 11.37
CA GLU A 107 -5.27 -18.77 11.52
C GLU A 107 -6.00 -18.98 10.18
N ALA A 108 -5.65 -18.20 9.15
CA ALA A 108 -6.43 -18.14 7.90
C ALA A 108 -5.57 -18.07 6.63
N MET A 109 -4.35 -18.61 6.64
CA MET A 109 -3.43 -18.53 5.50
C MET A 109 -4.08 -18.97 4.18
N ASP A 110 -4.75 -20.12 4.17
CA ASP A 110 -5.40 -20.64 2.96
C ASP A 110 -6.49 -19.70 2.42
N THR A 111 -7.24 -19.06 3.32
CA THR A 111 -8.26 -18.08 2.94
C THR A 111 -7.62 -16.82 2.36
N LEU A 112 -6.54 -16.34 2.98
CA LEU A 112 -5.79 -15.19 2.51
C LEU A 112 -5.16 -15.45 1.14
N VAL A 113 -4.57 -16.62 0.93
CA VAL A 113 -3.99 -17.03 -0.35
C VAL A 113 -5.08 -17.19 -1.43
N ARG A 114 -6.22 -17.81 -1.10
CA ARG A 114 -7.35 -17.93 -2.03
C ARG A 114 -7.93 -16.57 -2.43
N GLY A 115 -7.89 -15.61 -1.52
CA GLY A 115 -8.32 -14.22 -1.79
C GLY A 115 -7.34 -13.42 -2.67
N GLN A 116 -6.16 -13.99 -3.00
CA GLN A 116 -5.17 -13.35 -3.86
C GLN A 116 -5.26 -13.93 -5.28
N PRO A 117 -5.67 -13.18 -6.30
CA PRO A 117 -5.66 -13.66 -7.69
C PRO A 117 -4.31 -14.18 -8.16
N GLY A 118 -3.22 -13.57 -7.66
CA GLY A 118 -1.86 -14.03 -7.90
C GLY A 118 -1.49 -15.36 -7.25
N GLY A 119 -2.39 -15.97 -6.44
CA GLY A 119 -2.22 -17.29 -5.84
C GLY A 119 -1.23 -17.36 -4.67
N ARG A 120 -0.76 -16.23 -4.19
CA ARG A 120 0.13 -16.12 -3.02
C ARG A 120 0.00 -14.77 -2.33
N ILE A 121 0.41 -14.68 -1.09
CA ILE A 121 0.64 -13.38 -0.42
C ILE A 121 1.95 -12.76 -0.90
N GLY A 122 2.14 -11.47 -0.65
CA GLY A 122 3.37 -10.76 -0.97
C GLY A 122 4.56 -11.21 -0.12
N THR A 123 5.77 -11.07 -0.67
CA THR A 123 7.03 -11.32 0.04
C THR A 123 7.80 -10.02 0.30
N PRO A 124 8.76 -10.01 1.22
CA PRO A 124 9.62 -8.84 1.43
C PRO A 124 10.30 -8.35 0.13
N GLU A 125 10.67 -9.26 -0.77
CA GLU A 125 11.34 -8.97 -2.04
C GLU A 125 10.39 -8.25 -3.01
N ASP A 126 9.12 -8.64 -3.06
CA ASP A 126 8.10 -7.94 -3.88
C ASP A 126 7.98 -6.48 -3.46
N PHE A 127 7.96 -6.23 -2.14
CA PHE A 127 7.87 -4.89 -1.60
C PHE A 127 9.17 -4.09 -1.81
N ALA A 128 10.32 -4.69 -1.51
CA ALA A 128 11.63 -4.07 -1.65
C ALA A 128 11.91 -3.68 -3.10
N GLY A 129 11.56 -4.54 -4.06
CA GLY A 129 11.73 -4.25 -5.49
C GLY A 129 11.03 -2.97 -5.92
N LEU A 130 9.79 -2.75 -5.45
CA LEU A 130 9.06 -1.51 -5.76
C LEU A 130 9.66 -0.29 -5.05
N VAL A 131 10.09 -0.43 -3.79
CA VAL A 131 10.76 0.67 -3.05
C VAL A 131 12.05 1.07 -3.76
N LEU A 132 12.86 0.10 -4.17
CA LEU A 132 14.09 0.34 -4.94
C LEU A 132 13.81 1.02 -6.29
N PHE A 133 12.78 0.58 -7.00
CA PHE A 133 12.36 1.20 -8.24
C PHE A 133 11.95 2.66 -8.05
N LEU A 134 11.08 2.94 -7.09
CA LEU A 134 10.59 4.30 -6.81
C LEU A 134 11.69 5.23 -6.29
N SER A 135 12.63 4.71 -5.50
CA SER A 135 13.78 5.49 -4.99
C SER A 135 14.90 5.66 -6.02
N GLY A 136 14.98 4.76 -6.99
CA GLY A 136 15.99 4.77 -8.03
C GLY A 136 15.65 5.67 -9.23
N ARG A 137 16.45 5.54 -10.28
CA ARG A 137 16.25 6.31 -11.54
C ARG A 137 14.95 5.95 -12.25
N GLY A 138 14.45 4.73 -12.13
CA GLY A 138 13.17 4.30 -12.71
C GLY A 138 11.98 5.12 -12.19
N GLY A 139 12.00 5.52 -10.93
CA GLY A 139 10.98 6.36 -10.30
C GLY A 139 11.18 7.87 -10.52
N ALA A 140 12.19 8.31 -11.28
CA ALA A 140 12.55 9.74 -11.37
C ALA A 140 11.45 10.63 -11.95
N HIS A 141 10.59 10.09 -12.80
CA HIS A 141 9.48 10.82 -13.42
C HIS A 141 8.11 10.45 -12.82
N MET A 142 8.09 9.77 -11.69
CA MET A 142 6.85 9.38 -11.00
C MET A 142 6.55 10.38 -9.89
N VAL A 143 5.39 11.05 -9.99
CA VAL A 143 4.92 12.08 -9.05
C VAL A 143 3.44 11.87 -8.76
N GLY A 144 3.09 11.75 -7.48
CA GLY A 144 1.69 11.61 -7.03
C GLY A 144 1.05 10.27 -7.39
N THR A 145 1.84 9.28 -7.79
CA THR A 145 1.33 7.97 -8.20
C THR A 145 0.97 7.11 -6.97
N VAL A 146 0.03 6.19 -7.18
CA VAL A 146 -0.38 5.20 -6.19
C VAL A 146 -0.09 3.82 -6.78
N GLN A 147 0.81 3.08 -6.14
CA GLN A 147 1.24 1.76 -6.58
C GLN A 147 0.57 0.69 -5.72
N GLU A 148 -0.27 -0.12 -6.33
CA GLU A 148 -0.89 -1.27 -5.69
C GLU A 148 0.03 -2.48 -5.81
N VAL A 149 0.40 -3.08 -4.67
CA VAL A 149 1.21 -4.30 -4.58
C VAL A 149 0.43 -5.30 -3.75
N ASP A 150 -0.59 -5.89 -4.34
CA ASP A 150 -1.62 -6.61 -3.62
C ASP A 150 -2.02 -7.95 -4.26
N GLY A 151 -1.23 -8.43 -5.22
CA GLY A 151 -1.52 -9.67 -5.94
C GLY A 151 -2.81 -9.62 -6.75
N GLY A 152 -3.34 -8.43 -7.04
CA GLY A 152 -4.59 -8.20 -7.77
C GLY A 152 -5.85 -8.19 -6.91
N SER A 153 -5.73 -8.24 -5.58
CA SER A 153 -6.88 -8.34 -4.66
C SER A 153 -7.88 -7.20 -4.80
N THR A 154 -7.41 -5.97 -4.99
CA THR A 154 -8.29 -4.80 -5.15
C THR A 154 -9.04 -4.82 -6.48
N ARG A 155 -8.53 -5.49 -7.50
CA ARG A 155 -9.14 -5.58 -8.83
C ARG A 155 -10.27 -6.61 -8.90
N THR A 156 -10.20 -7.67 -8.10
CA THR A 156 -11.16 -8.77 -8.12
C THR A 156 -12.10 -8.75 -6.92
N GLY A 157 -11.90 -7.86 -5.95
CA GLY A 157 -12.74 -7.71 -4.77
C GLY A 157 -12.71 -8.90 -3.82
N PHE A 158 -11.56 -9.52 -3.58
CA PHE A 158 -11.42 -10.73 -2.75
C PHE A 158 -12.27 -11.91 -3.24
N ARG A 159 -12.65 -11.95 -4.49
CA ARG A 159 -13.35 -13.12 -5.06
C ARG A 159 -12.37 -14.27 -5.17
N THR A 160 -12.78 -15.43 -4.68
CA THR A 160 -12.10 -16.69 -4.94
C THR A 160 -12.13 -16.93 -6.45
N VAL A 161 -11.01 -16.68 -7.12
CA VAL A 161 -10.85 -17.09 -8.51
C VAL A 161 -10.69 -18.61 -8.48
N ALA A 162 -11.62 -19.34 -9.08
CA ALA A 162 -11.50 -20.79 -9.21
C ALA A 162 -10.15 -21.13 -9.87
N ARG A 163 -9.34 -21.96 -9.22
CA ARG A 163 -8.06 -22.40 -9.81
C ARG A 163 -8.37 -23.16 -11.11
N ARG A 164 -7.52 -22.99 -12.12
CA ARG A 164 -7.55 -23.82 -13.35
C ARG A 164 -7.57 -25.29 -12.94
N GLY A 165 -8.67 -25.99 -13.17
CA GLY A 165 -8.92 -27.39 -12.78
C GLY A 165 -10.25 -27.62 -12.10
N GLU A 166 -10.89 -26.60 -11.51
CA GLU A 166 -12.22 -26.72 -10.86
C GLU A 166 -13.36 -26.09 -11.67
N GLY A 167 -13.19 -25.95 -12.96
CA GLY A 167 -14.18 -25.40 -13.91
C GLY A 167 -13.44 -24.52 -14.92
N GLN A 168 -13.43 -24.95 -16.16
CA GLN A 168 -12.75 -24.25 -17.26
C GLN A 168 -13.28 -22.83 -17.41
N ALA A 169 -12.55 -21.84 -16.93
CA ALA A 169 -12.71 -20.48 -17.42
C ALA A 169 -12.03 -20.40 -18.80
N LYS A 170 -12.85 -20.37 -19.86
CA LYS A 170 -12.40 -19.94 -21.19
C LYS A 170 -12.22 -18.42 -21.12
N LEU A 171 -11.06 -17.92 -21.49
CA LEU A 171 -10.87 -16.54 -21.90
C LEU A 171 -11.62 -16.29 -23.18
#